data_557835470c13dd2bf019bb6227866cf7
#
_entry.id   557835470c13dd2bf019bb6227866cf7
#
_cell.length_a   1.000
_cell.length_b   1.000
_cell.length_c   1.000
_cell.angle_alpha   90.00
_cell.angle_beta   90.00
_cell.angle_gamma   90.00
#
_symmetry.space_group_name_H-M   'P 1'
#
loop_
_entity.id
_entity.type
_entity.pdbx_description
1 polymer ?
#
loop_
_entity_poly.entity_id
_entity_poly.type
_entity_poly.pdbx_seq_one_letter_code
_entity_poly.pdbx_strand_id
1 'polypeptide(L)'
;VAAQLAAFKAPAHIIDIALGETTTPDLCKSGDADGSGEERENVFVLEAANKDVLSLFISSQTQWRIVTLSTMERAEIIRTGLDYVGVEAAARGLGLTWNDALLDGLAVMEQATLDVERKQRAKRMR
;
A
#
# COMPACT_ATOMS: atom_id res chain seq x y z
N VAL A 1 -9.74 -6.62 11.51
CA VAL A 1 -8.76 -5.81 10.71
C VAL A 1 -8.89 -4.34 11.06
N ALA A 2 -10.09 -3.73 11.01
CA ALA A 2 -10.30 -2.32 11.34
C ALA A 2 -9.85 -1.98 12.78
N ALA A 3 -10.17 -2.82 13.77
CA ALA A 3 -9.75 -2.63 15.16
C ALA A 3 -8.22 -2.70 15.32
N GLN A 4 -7.55 -3.55 14.56
CA GLN A 4 -6.08 -3.64 14.55
C GLN A 4 -5.45 -2.40 13.93
N LEU A 5 -6.00 -1.88 12.82
CA LEU A 5 -5.55 -0.65 12.19
C LEU A 5 -5.69 0.56 13.11
N ALA A 6 -6.79 0.64 13.88
CA ALA A 6 -6.99 1.67 14.87
C ALA A 6 -5.96 1.62 16.01
N ALA A 7 -5.60 0.41 16.47
CA ALA A 7 -4.56 0.20 17.48
C ALA A 7 -3.17 0.67 17.04
N PHE A 8 -2.87 0.57 15.74
CA PHE A 8 -1.62 1.06 15.14
C PHE A 8 -1.64 2.54 14.76
N LYS A 9 -2.66 3.30 15.17
CA LYS A 9 -2.84 4.71 14.80
C LYS A 9 -2.82 4.94 13.28
N ALA A 10 -3.40 3.99 12.52
CA ALA A 10 -3.53 4.15 11.08
C ALA A 10 -4.34 5.43 10.76
N PRO A 11 -4.03 6.12 9.67
CA PRO A 11 -4.82 7.26 9.22
C PRO A 11 -6.30 6.89 9.04
N ALA A 12 -7.20 7.80 9.39
CA ALA A 12 -8.65 7.55 9.39
C ALA A 12 -9.16 7.00 8.05
N HIS A 13 -8.66 7.50 6.92
CA HIS A 13 -9.04 7.03 5.60
C HIS A 13 -8.73 5.54 5.32
N ILE A 14 -7.67 5.00 5.94
CA ILE A 14 -7.35 3.55 5.83
C ILE A 14 -8.33 2.72 6.65
N ILE A 15 -8.76 3.25 7.80
CA ILE A 15 -9.75 2.60 8.65
C ILE A 15 -11.10 2.54 7.93
N ASP A 16 -11.52 3.61 7.27
CA ASP A 16 -12.76 3.69 6.50
C ASP A 16 -12.79 2.69 5.34
N ILE A 17 -11.68 2.53 4.63
CA ILE A 17 -11.53 1.51 3.58
C ILE A 17 -11.72 0.10 4.16
N ALA A 18 -11.15 -0.17 5.33
CA ALA A 18 -11.23 -1.48 5.96
C ALA A 18 -12.63 -1.82 6.50
N LEU A 19 -13.42 -0.80 6.86
CA LEU A 19 -14.79 -0.96 7.31
C LEU A 19 -15.79 -1.17 6.16
N GLY A 20 -15.38 -0.92 4.91
CA GLY A 20 -16.25 -1.05 3.75
C GLY A 20 -17.37 -0.02 3.68
N GLU A 21 -17.32 1.01 4.50
CA GLU A 21 -18.24 2.15 4.43
C GLU A 21 -17.84 3.06 3.26
N THR A 22 -18.13 2.60 2.05
CA THR A 22 -18.16 3.49 0.89
C THR A 22 -19.41 4.33 0.96
N THR A 23 -19.37 5.41 1.70
CA THR A 23 -20.28 6.50 1.46
C THR A 23 -19.90 7.10 0.10
N THR A 24 -20.66 6.76 -0.93
CA THR A 24 -20.54 7.43 -2.22
C THR A 24 -20.79 8.92 -2.01
N PRO A 25 -19.81 9.80 -2.25
CA PRO A 25 -20.12 11.21 -2.27
C PRO A 25 -21.01 11.47 -3.48
N ASP A 26 -22.18 11.97 -3.21
CA ASP A 26 -23.17 12.41 -4.18
C ASP A 26 -22.54 13.49 -5.08
N LEU A 27 -22.24 13.14 -6.31
CA LEU A 27 -21.55 13.99 -7.27
C LEU A 27 -22.60 14.83 -8.02
N CYS A 28 -23.27 15.74 -7.35
CA CYS A 28 -24.03 16.80 -7.99
C CYS A 28 -24.26 17.97 -7.03
N LYS A 29 -23.38 18.96 -7.05
CA LYS A 29 -23.75 20.36 -6.91
C LYS A 29 -22.64 21.26 -7.42
N SER A 30 -22.88 21.81 -8.60
CA SER A 30 -22.23 23.02 -9.11
C SER A 30 -22.58 24.22 -8.21
N GLY A 31 -21.57 25.00 -7.83
CA GLY A 31 -21.80 26.25 -7.08
C GLY A 31 -20.49 26.88 -6.62
N ASP A 32 -20.01 27.78 -7.43
CA ASP A 32 -19.24 29.02 -7.19
C ASP A 32 -18.11 29.10 -6.17
N ALA A 33 -17.06 29.68 -6.71
CA ALA A 33 -15.79 30.14 -6.14
C ALA A 33 -15.91 30.89 -4.80
N ASP A 34 -15.04 30.53 -3.84
CA ASP A 34 -14.24 31.52 -3.15
C ASP A 34 -12.97 30.90 -2.56
N GLY A 35 -11.88 31.65 -2.69
CA GLY A 35 -10.54 31.17 -2.42
C GLY A 35 -10.25 31.05 -0.94
N SER A 36 -10.05 29.84 -0.49
CA SER A 36 -9.22 29.51 0.65
C SER A 36 -8.40 28.28 0.27
N GLY A 37 -7.09 28.35 0.47
CA GLY A 37 -6.15 27.29 0.10
C GLY A 37 -6.47 25.98 0.80
N GLU A 38 -7.38 25.22 0.22
CA GLU A 38 -7.60 23.84 0.59
C GLU A 38 -6.40 23.04 0.10
N GLU A 39 -5.66 22.47 1.04
CA GLU A 39 -4.80 21.35 0.76
C GLU A 39 -5.65 20.34 0.00
N ARG A 40 -5.43 20.24 -1.32
CA ARG A 40 -6.06 19.20 -2.12
C ARG A 40 -5.57 17.88 -1.54
N GLU A 41 -6.38 17.24 -0.71
CA GLU A 41 -6.18 15.84 -0.38
C GLU A 41 -5.97 15.12 -1.71
N ASN A 42 -4.78 14.57 -1.90
CA ASN A 42 -4.48 13.75 -3.05
C ASN A 42 -5.28 12.45 -2.92
N VAL A 43 -6.55 12.52 -3.31
CA VAL A 43 -7.43 11.34 -3.34
C VAL A 43 -6.94 10.44 -4.47
N PHE A 44 -6.37 9.31 -4.10
CA PHE A 44 -6.00 8.27 -5.05
C PHE A 44 -7.24 7.44 -5.38
N VAL A 45 -7.73 7.57 -6.61
CA VAL A 45 -8.86 6.77 -7.09
C VAL A 45 -8.36 5.41 -7.53
N LEU A 46 -8.76 4.38 -6.81
CA LEU A 46 -8.44 3.00 -7.12
C LEU A 46 -9.53 2.37 -8.00
N GLU A 47 -9.12 1.78 -9.12
CA GLU A 47 -10.01 0.98 -9.94
C GLU A 47 -10.47 -0.28 -9.18
N ALA A 48 -11.76 -0.61 -9.27
CA ALA A 48 -12.37 -1.72 -8.52
C ALA A 48 -11.67 -3.07 -8.79
N ALA A 49 -11.16 -3.28 -10.01
CA ALA A 49 -10.41 -4.47 -10.37
C ALA A 49 -9.11 -4.66 -9.57
N ASN A 50 -8.52 -3.57 -9.08
CA ASN A 50 -7.26 -3.60 -8.33
C ASN A 50 -7.45 -3.66 -6.81
N LYS A 51 -8.69 -3.70 -6.32
CA LYS A 51 -9.00 -3.70 -4.88
C LYS A 51 -8.37 -4.89 -4.17
N ASP A 52 -8.50 -6.08 -4.72
CA ASP A 52 -8.00 -7.32 -4.12
C ASP A 52 -6.47 -7.34 -4.07
N VAL A 53 -5.82 -6.89 -5.15
CA VAL A 53 -4.36 -6.76 -5.23
C VAL A 53 -3.85 -5.81 -4.17
N LEU A 54 -4.48 -4.64 -4.03
CA LEU A 54 -4.07 -3.64 -3.04
C LEU A 54 -4.29 -4.16 -1.62
N SER A 55 -5.42 -4.79 -1.34
CA SER A 55 -5.72 -5.37 -0.02
C SER A 55 -4.70 -6.43 0.37
N LEU A 56 -4.35 -7.30 -0.56
CA LEU A 56 -3.33 -8.32 -0.34
C LEU A 56 -1.94 -7.70 -0.15
N PHE A 57 -1.58 -6.71 -0.97
CA PHE A 57 -0.30 -6.02 -0.85
C PHE A 57 -0.13 -5.35 0.53
N ILE A 58 -1.16 -4.66 1.01
CA ILE A 58 -1.15 -4.03 2.35
C ILE A 58 -1.02 -5.08 3.45
N SER A 59 -1.76 -6.20 3.34
CA SER A 59 -1.70 -7.29 4.32
C SER A 59 -0.36 -8.02 4.33
N SER A 60 0.38 -7.93 3.24
CA SER A 60 1.69 -8.60 3.06
C SER A 60 2.89 -7.73 3.43
N GLN A 61 2.68 -6.61 4.13
CA GLN A 61 3.78 -5.69 4.49
C GLN A 61 4.82 -6.31 5.41
N THR A 62 4.48 -7.37 6.13
CA THR A 62 5.42 -8.14 6.97
C THR A 62 6.16 -9.23 6.21
N GLN A 63 5.81 -9.50 4.96
CA GLN A 63 6.36 -10.60 4.16
C GLN A 63 7.51 -10.16 3.24
N TRP A 64 8.07 -8.99 3.49
CA TRP A 64 9.25 -8.55 2.76
C TRP A 64 10.49 -9.30 3.19
N ARG A 65 11.21 -9.84 2.23
CA ARG A 65 12.57 -10.35 2.45
C ARG A 65 13.51 -9.17 2.56
N ILE A 66 14.31 -9.18 3.62
CA ILE A 66 15.28 -8.12 3.90
C ILE A 66 16.68 -8.66 3.96
N VAL A 67 17.64 -7.86 3.52
CA VAL A 67 19.06 -8.09 3.68
C VAL A 67 19.66 -6.91 4.43
N THR A 68 20.49 -7.20 5.42
CA THR A 68 21.22 -6.17 6.14
C THR A 68 22.62 -6.05 5.56
N LEU A 69 22.96 -4.88 5.06
CA LEU A 69 24.31 -4.51 4.69
C LEU A 69 24.93 -3.75 5.86
N SER A 70 25.96 -4.32 6.44
CA SER A 70 26.69 -3.69 7.55
C SER A 70 28.13 -3.41 7.13
N THR A 71 28.54 -2.16 7.29
CA THR A 71 29.92 -1.72 7.22
C THR A 71 30.36 -1.21 8.59
N MET A 72 31.62 -0.91 8.79
CA MET A 72 32.11 -0.38 10.07
C MET A 72 31.44 0.94 10.48
N GLU A 73 30.94 1.69 9.51
CA GLU A 73 30.37 3.02 9.73
C GLU A 73 28.85 3.08 9.61
N ARG A 74 28.24 2.10 8.94
CA ARG A 74 26.80 2.15 8.61
C ARG A 74 26.20 0.76 8.50
N ALA A 75 25.00 0.62 9.05
CA ALA A 75 24.13 -0.52 8.81
C ALA A 75 22.91 -0.06 7.99
N GLU A 76 22.61 -0.77 6.93
CA GLU A 76 21.46 -0.49 6.05
C GLU A 76 20.62 -1.73 5.85
N ILE A 77 19.32 -1.59 5.97
CA ILE A 77 18.34 -2.65 5.70
C ILE A 77 17.77 -2.43 4.30
N ILE A 78 17.87 -3.45 3.48
CA ILE A 78 17.41 -3.42 2.09
C ILE A 78 16.34 -4.48 1.89
N ARG A 79 15.19 -4.07 1.32
CA ARG A 79 14.19 -5.01 0.84
C ARG A 79 14.64 -5.60 -0.49
N THR A 80 14.50 -6.90 -0.66
CA THR A 80 14.91 -7.62 -1.88
C THR A 80 13.72 -8.15 -2.67
N GLY A 81 12.58 -8.33 -2.04
CA GLY A 81 11.36 -8.81 -2.67
C GLY A 81 10.36 -9.35 -1.65
N LEU A 82 9.19 -9.73 -2.12
CA LEU A 82 8.17 -10.37 -1.30
C LEU A 82 8.43 -11.87 -1.16
N ASP A 83 8.11 -12.42 0.00
CA ASP A 83 8.01 -13.87 0.18
C ASP A 83 6.64 -14.35 -0.28
N TYR A 84 6.54 -14.87 -1.50
CA TYR A 84 5.28 -15.29 -2.10
C TYR A 84 4.59 -16.44 -1.38
N VAL A 85 5.30 -17.26 -0.63
CA VAL A 85 4.68 -18.30 0.23
C VAL A 85 3.88 -17.64 1.35
N GLY A 86 4.47 -16.67 2.02
CA GLY A 86 3.78 -15.89 3.04
C GLY A 86 2.63 -15.04 2.47
N VAL A 87 2.82 -14.48 1.29
CA VAL A 87 1.79 -13.71 0.59
C VAL A 87 0.61 -14.61 0.18
N GLU A 88 0.86 -15.82 -0.30
CA GLU A 88 -0.19 -16.80 -0.60
C GLU A 88 -0.99 -17.17 0.66
N ALA A 89 -0.32 -17.39 1.77
CA ALA A 89 -0.99 -17.63 3.05
C ALA A 89 -1.87 -16.44 3.48
N ALA A 90 -1.39 -15.20 3.29
CA ALA A 90 -2.19 -14.00 3.54
C ALA A 90 -3.41 -13.90 2.61
N ALA A 91 -3.27 -14.27 1.33
CA ALA A 91 -4.38 -14.30 0.38
C ALA A 91 -5.47 -15.28 0.83
N ARG A 92 -5.09 -16.47 1.28
CA ARG A 92 -6.04 -17.45 1.84
C ARG A 92 -6.75 -16.91 3.08
N GLY A 93 -6.03 -16.22 3.95
CA GLY A 93 -6.60 -15.58 5.14
C GLY A 93 -7.61 -14.48 4.82
N LEU A 94 -7.43 -13.78 3.71
CA LEU A 94 -8.36 -12.76 3.19
C LEU A 94 -9.53 -13.34 2.38
N GLY A 95 -9.54 -14.65 2.12
CA GLY A 95 -10.55 -15.29 1.27
C GLY A 95 -10.37 -15.01 -0.22
N LEU A 96 -9.18 -14.58 -0.65
CA LEU A 96 -8.86 -14.34 -2.05
C LEU A 96 -8.42 -15.63 -2.75
N THR A 97 -8.86 -15.81 -3.98
CA THR A 97 -8.41 -16.91 -4.83
C THR A 97 -7.10 -16.52 -5.51
N TRP A 98 -6.07 -17.33 -5.29
CA TRP A 98 -4.79 -17.14 -5.95
C TRP A 98 -4.90 -17.41 -7.46
N ASN A 99 -4.62 -16.40 -8.27
CA ASN A 99 -4.67 -16.48 -9.73
C ASN A 99 -3.57 -15.63 -10.37
N ASP A 100 -3.41 -15.77 -11.69
CA ASP A 100 -2.37 -15.07 -12.44
C ASP A 100 -2.52 -13.55 -12.35
N ALA A 101 -3.74 -13.03 -12.42
CA ALA A 101 -3.99 -11.60 -12.34
C ALA A 101 -3.58 -11.01 -10.98
N LEU A 102 -3.82 -11.74 -9.91
CA LEU A 102 -3.41 -11.35 -8.56
C LEU A 102 -1.88 -11.36 -8.42
N LEU A 103 -1.25 -12.40 -8.95
CA LEU A 103 0.21 -12.52 -8.95
C LEU A 103 0.88 -11.40 -9.76
N ASP A 104 0.39 -11.12 -10.97
CA ASP A 104 0.92 -10.06 -11.83
C ASP A 104 0.75 -8.68 -11.18
N GLY A 105 -0.40 -8.41 -10.60
CA GLY A 105 -0.64 -7.16 -9.88
C GLY A 105 0.30 -6.97 -8.70
N LEU A 106 0.55 -8.02 -7.92
CA LEU A 106 1.51 -7.98 -6.82
C LEU A 106 2.94 -7.75 -7.31
N ALA A 107 3.34 -8.40 -8.39
CA ALA A 107 4.66 -8.23 -8.98
C ALA A 107 4.89 -6.78 -9.43
N VAL A 108 3.89 -6.14 -10.03
CA VAL A 108 3.95 -4.72 -10.41
C VAL A 108 4.13 -3.82 -9.18
N MET A 109 3.36 -4.06 -8.12
CA MET A 109 3.45 -3.27 -6.89
C MET A 109 4.78 -3.50 -6.16
N GLU A 110 5.28 -4.72 -6.13
CA GLU A 110 6.60 -5.06 -5.60
C GLU A 110 7.70 -4.28 -6.33
N GLN A 111 7.71 -4.35 -7.66
CA GLN A 111 8.72 -3.64 -8.47
C GLN A 111 8.65 -2.12 -8.27
N ALA A 112 7.46 -1.55 -8.26
CA ALA A 112 7.27 -0.13 -8.01
C ALA A 112 7.85 0.30 -6.64
N THR A 113 7.62 -0.50 -5.60
CA THR A 113 8.15 -0.24 -4.26
C THR A 113 9.68 -0.31 -4.23
N LEU A 114 10.26 -1.35 -4.83
CA LEU A 114 11.71 -1.51 -4.90
C LEU A 114 12.38 -0.39 -5.69
N ASP A 115 11.76 0.08 -6.77
CA ASP A 115 12.28 1.18 -7.56
C ASP A 115 12.27 2.51 -6.80
N VAL A 116 11.21 2.78 -6.05
CA VAL A 116 11.14 3.97 -5.18
C VAL A 116 12.23 3.92 -4.11
N GLU A 117 12.39 2.79 -3.43
CA GLU A 117 13.43 2.62 -2.41
C GLU A 117 14.84 2.78 -3.01
N ARG A 118 15.08 2.22 -4.19
CA ARG A 118 16.36 2.35 -4.90
C ARG A 118 16.68 3.81 -5.23
N LYS A 119 15.68 4.55 -5.71
CA LYS A 119 15.82 5.99 -6.00
C LYS A 119 16.08 6.80 -4.73
N GLN A 120 15.37 6.50 -3.65
CA GLN A 120 15.57 7.18 -2.36
C GLN A 120 16.95 6.90 -1.79
N ARG A 121 17.44 5.65 -1.89
CA ARG A 121 18.78 5.27 -1.46
C ARG A 121 19.84 6.02 -2.26
N ALA A 122 19.71 6.10 -3.58
CA ALA A 122 20.64 6.82 -4.43
C ALA A 122 20.72 8.31 -4.07
N LYS A 123 19.60 8.92 -3.66
CA LYS A 123 19.59 10.31 -3.18
C LYS A 123 20.32 10.51 -1.85
N ARG A 124 20.26 9.52 -0.93
CA ARG A 124 20.93 9.59 0.38
C ARG A 124 22.45 9.42 0.26
N MET A 125 22.92 8.79 -0.80
CA MET A 125 24.36 8.56 -1.04
C MET A 125 25.05 9.74 -1.73
N ARG A 126 24.29 10.71 -2.17
CA ARG A 126 24.81 11.97 -2.75
C ARG A 126 25.00 13.04 -1.68
#